data_0e3e6f714888cc09b44b456559b86eed
#
_entry.id   0e3e6f714888cc09b44b456559b86eed
#
_cell.length_a   1.000
_cell.length_b   1.000
_cell.length_c   1.000
_cell.angle_alpha   90.00
_cell.angle_beta   90.00
_cell.angle_gamma   90.00
#
_symmetry.space_group_name_H-M   'P 1'
#
loop_
_entity.id
_entity.type
_entity.pdbx_description
1 polymer ?
#
loop_
_entity_poly.entity_id
_entity_poly.type
_entity_poly.pdbx_seq_one_letter_code
_entity_poly.pdbx_strand_id
1 'polypeptide(L)'
;MATKRFDDVAEEARALEAQAKKLRREARAARTKAYADALVTVFPEVKGMGSAEEVLDFVKGLKPGTGHGTSDACSALLDDFRVANDPLRQFADEIFPAASWHLLPCKFLYDLYRHWFQRNQPSGRMLGRNAFYESIEGLAEEQGWQLQERVRVDGRMDFPEPLILEYEVKEWMNKTYRGSDTDRLCMPELKDSYRGYVRISTAFFDGGYDIDDSTIEEE
;
A
#
# COMPACT_ATOMS: atom_id res chain seq x y z
N MET A 1 19.54 15.45 -35.25
CA MET A 1 18.74 14.61 -34.31
C MET A 1 17.58 15.45 -33.82
N ALA A 2 16.33 15.07 -34.09
CA ALA A 2 15.16 15.83 -33.65
C ALA A 2 15.00 15.65 -32.14
N THR A 3 15.02 16.74 -31.40
CA THR A 3 14.70 16.78 -29.96
C THR A 3 13.22 16.47 -29.83
N LYS A 4 12.88 15.35 -29.18
CA LYS A 4 11.48 15.05 -28.80
C LYS A 4 10.94 16.25 -28.01
N ARG A 5 9.73 16.70 -28.32
CA ARG A 5 9.06 17.75 -27.54
C ARG A 5 8.73 17.22 -26.15
N PHE A 6 8.72 18.09 -25.14
CA PHE A 6 8.38 17.71 -23.76
C PHE A 6 7.01 17.01 -23.67
N ASP A 7 6.06 17.41 -24.51
CA ASP A 7 4.72 16.81 -24.58
C ASP A 7 4.77 15.34 -25.04
N ASP A 8 5.63 15.00 -26.03
CA ASP A 8 5.80 13.63 -26.52
C ASP A 8 6.41 12.71 -25.46
N VAL A 9 7.33 13.24 -24.64
CA VAL A 9 7.95 12.49 -23.53
C VAL A 9 6.95 12.26 -22.40
N ALA A 10 6.12 13.24 -22.10
CA ALA A 10 5.08 13.12 -21.07
C ALA A 10 3.98 12.12 -21.51
N GLU A 11 3.61 12.10 -22.77
CA GLU A 11 2.66 11.12 -23.31
C GLU A 11 3.24 9.70 -23.30
N GLU A 12 4.50 9.54 -23.68
CA GLU A 12 5.21 8.25 -23.61
C GLU A 12 5.33 7.73 -22.17
N ALA A 13 5.62 8.61 -21.21
CA ALA A 13 5.66 8.26 -19.78
C ALA A 13 4.29 7.78 -19.28
N ARG A 14 3.20 8.50 -19.59
CA ARG A 14 1.83 8.07 -19.23
C ARG A 14 1.45 6.73 -19.87
N ALA A 15 1.85 6.49 -21.10
CA ALA A 15 1.62 5.22 -21.78
C ALA A 15 2.38 4.06 -21.11
N LEU A 16 3.62 4.28 -20.69
CA LEU A 16 4.42 3.30 -19.95
C LEU A 16 3.84 3.02 -18.56
N GLU A 17 3.38 4.04 -17.85
CA GLU A 17 2.71 3.87 -16.56
C GLU A 17 1.41 3.05 -16.70
N ALA A 18 0.59 3.36 -17.70
CA ALA A 18 -0.62 2.59 -17.98
C ALA A 18 -0.30 1.13 -18.32
N GLN A 19 0.76 0.89 -19.08
CA GLN A 19 1.22 -0.46 -19.40
C GLN A 19 1.75 -1.19 -18.18
N ALA A 20 2.54 -0.54 -17.33
CA ALA A 20 3.05 -1.10 -16.08
C ALA A 20 1.89 -1.47 -15.14
N LYS A 21 0.87 -0.60 -15.03
CA LYS A 21 -0.34 -0.85 -14.25
C LYS A 21 -1.12 -2.07 -14.77
N LYS A 22 -1.26 -2.19 -16.10
CA LYS A 22 -1.89 -3.34 -16.73
C LYS A 22 -1.14 -4.64 -16.43
N LEU A 23 0.19 -4.64 -16.59
CA LEU A 23 1.05 -5.80 -16.31
C LEU A 23 0.98 -6.23 -14.84
N ARG A 24 0.97 -5.27 -13.90
CA ARG A 24 0.79 -5.57 -12.46
C ARG A 24 -0.56 -6.24 -12.19
N ARG A 25 -1.65 -5.78 -12.82
CA ARG A 25 -2.98 -6.41 -12.68
C ARG A 25 -2.99 -7.84 -13.25
N GLU A 26 -2.40 -8.04 -14.42
CA GLU A 26 -2.30 -9.36 -15.07
C GLU A 26 -1.43 -10.32 -14.24
N ALA A 27 -0.30 -9.86 -13.70
CA ALA A 27 0.55 -10.66 -12.82
C ALA A 27 -0.18 -11.06 -11.52
N ARG A 28 -0.97 -10.14 -10.94
CA ARG A 28 -1.81 -10.42 -9.77
C ARG A 28 -2.88 -11.47 -10.09
N ALA A 29 -3.62 -11.29 -11.20
CA ALA A 29 -4.64 -12.24 -11.63
C ALA A 29 -4.06 -13.64 -11.91
N ALA A 30 -2.89 -13.69 -12.56
CA ALA A 30 -2.18 -14.94 -12.83
C ALA A 30 -1.75 -15.65 -11.53
N ARG A 31 -1.25 -14.90 -10.53
CA ARG A 31 -0.90 -15.44 -9.21
C ARG A 31 -2.12 -15.99 -8.48
N THR A 32 -3.22 -15.23 -8.43
CA THR A 32 -4.47 -15.68 -7.79
C THR A 32 -5.00 -16.95 -8.45
N LYS A 33 -4.94 -17.02 -9.79
CA LYS A 33 -5.34 -18.22 -10.53
C LYS A 33 -4.44 -19.41 -10.19
N ALA A 34 -3.12 -19.23 -10.15
CA ALA A 34 -2.18 -20.30 -9.80
C ALA A 34 -2.47 -20.88 -8.39
N TYR A 35 -2.76 -20.02 -7.42
CA TYR A 35 -3.14 -20.45 -6.07
C TYR A 35 -4.48 -21.20 -6.05
N ALA A 36 -5.49 -20.73 -6.79
CA ALA A 36 -6.77 -21.41 -6.91
C ALA A 36 -6.60 -22.80 -7.54
N ASP A 37 -5.81 -22.91 -8.60
CA ASP A 37 -5.54 -24.18 -9.28
C ASP A 37 -4.77 -25.15 -8.34
N ALA A 38 -3.81 -24.66 -7.56
CA ALA A 38 -3.08 -25.43 -6.56
C ALA A 38 -4.02 -25.92 -5.45
N LEU A 39 -4.91 -25.05 -4.95
CA LEU A 39 -5.88 -25.40 -3.91
C LEU A 39 -6.85 -26.49 -4.39
N VAL A 40 -7.38 -26.38 -5.60
CA VAL A 40 -8.24 -27.41 -6.22
C VAL A 40 -7.49 -28.73 -6.44
N THR A 41 -6.20 -28.68 -6.71
CA THR A 41 -5.38 -29.89 -6.89
C THR A 41 -5.20 -30.64 -5.57
N VAL A 42 -5.01 -29.91 -4.47
CA VAL A 42 -4.81 -30.49 -3.13
C VAL A 42 -6.14 -30.90 -2.49
N PHE A 43 -7.19 -30.12 -2.71
CA PHE A 43 -8.54 -30.33 -2.18
C PHE A 43 -9.58 -30.33 -3.30
N PRO A 44 -9.80 -31.46 -3.97
CA PRO A 44 -10.75 -31.56 -5.09
C PRO A 44 -12.18 -31.11 -4.72
N GLU A 45 -12.56 -31.21 -3.45
CA GLU A 45 -13.87 -30.83 -2.91
C GLU A 45 -14.16 -29.35 -3.13
N VAL A 46 -13.13 -28.51 -3.13
CA VAL A 46 -13.24 -27.06 -3.34
C VAL A 46 -13.81 -26.72 -4.72
N LYS A 47 -13.66 -27.61 -5.69
CA LYS A 47 -14.18 -27.43 -7.06
C LYS A 47 -15.70 -27.29 -7.13
N GLY A 48 -16.42 -27.86 -6.15
CA GLY A 48 -17.88 -27.81 -6.07
C GLY A 48 -18.42 -26.62 -5.27
N MET A 49 -17.57 -25.83 -4.63
CA MET A 49 -17.99 -24.69 -3.81
C MET A 49 -18.30 -23.48 -4.67
N GLY A 50 -19.46 -22.85 -4.39
CA GLY A 50 -19.99 -21.75 -5.20
C GLY A 50 -19.49 -20.36 -4.81
N SER A 51 -18.86 -20.22 -3.64
CA SER A 51 -18.42 -18.92 -3.13
C SER A 51 -17.05 -18.99 -2.46
N ALA A 52 -16.35 -17.85 -2.42
CA ALA A 52 -15.08 -17.71 -1.71
C ALA A 52 -15.25 -17.89 -0.19
N GLU A 53 -16.43 -17.59 0.36
CA GLU A 53 -16.75 -17.78 1.78
C GLU A 53 -16.82 -19.26 2.13
N GLU A 54 -17.48 -20.07 1.30
CA GLU A 54 -17.53 -21.53 1.47
C GLU A 54 -16.12 -22.15 1.45
N VAL A 55 -15.27 -21.70 0.54
CA VAL A 55 -13.87 -22.14 0.48
C VAL A 55 -13.09 -21.73 1.73
N LEU A 56 -13.28 -20.51 2.21
CA LEU A 56 -12.65 -20.01 3.43
C LEU A 56 -13.11 -20.80 4.67
N ASP A 57 -14.38 -21.09 4.78
CA ASP A 57 -14.93 -21.84 5.92
C ASP A 57 -14.50 -23.30 5.88
N PHE A 58 -14.41 -23.90 4.70
CA PHE A 58 -13.80 -25.22 4.51
C PHE A 58 -12.33 -25.21 5.00
N VAL A 59 -11.54 -24.24 4.54
CA VAL A 59 -10.12 -24.12 4.93
C VAL A 59 -9.97 -23.88 6.44
N LYS A 60 -10.82 -23.04 7.05
CA LYS A 60 -10.84 -22.83 8.51
C LYS A 60 -11.23 -24.09 9.29
N GLY A 61 -12.06 -24.93 8.69
CA GLY A 61 -12.50 -26.21 9.27
C GLY A 61 -11.42 -27.30 9.23
N LEU A 62 -10.38 -27.16 8.42
CA LEU A 62 -9.24 -28.07 8.36
C LEU A 62 -8.40 -27.90 9.63
N LYS A 63 -8.67 -28.72 10.68
CA LYS A 63 -7.88 -28.72 11.90
C LYS A 63 -6.51 -29.35 11.61
N PRO A 64 -5.41 -28.73 12.07
CA PRO A 64 -4.10 -29.39 12.04
C PRO A 64 -4.16 -30.70 12.84
N GLY A 65 -3.97 -31.83 12.20
CA GLY A 65 -3.87 -33.12 12.87
C GLY A 65 -4.99 -34.13 12.71
N THR A 66 -6.07 -33.86 11.95
CA THR A 66 -7.07 -34.91 11.62
C THR A 66 -6.77 -35.54 10.26
N GLY A 67 -5.91 -36.57 10.26
CA GLY A 67 -5.95 -37.76 9.40
C GLY A 67 -5.77 -37.65 7.86
N HIS A 68 -5.75 -36.49 7.27
CA HIS A 68 -5.27 -36.27 5.91
C HIS A 68 -4.00 -35.44 6.06
N GLY A 69 -2.85 -36.06 5.93
CA GLY A 69 -1.56 -35.45 6.14
C GLY A 69 -1.43 -34.17 5.34
N THR A 70 -1.78 -33.06 5.97
CA THR A 70 -1.32 -31.76 5.51
C THR A 70 0.19 -31.74 5.75
N SER A 71 0.94 -32.07 4.71
CA SER A 71 2.38 -31.89 4.76
C SER A 71 2.66 -30.42 5.09
N ASP A 72 3.79 -30.12 5.76
CA ASP A 72 4.22 -28.73 6.01
C ASP A 72 4.12 -27.86 4.77
N ALA A 73 4.26 -28.44 3.58
CA ALA A 73 4.04 -27.81 2.29
C ALA A 73 2.59 -27.32 2.06
N CYS A 74 1.56 -28.03 2.54
CA CYS A 74 0.17 -27.61 2.42
C CYS A 74 -0.15 -26.45 3.39
N SER A 75 0.39 -26.49 4.61
CA SER A 75 0.25 -25.39 5.55
C SER A 75 0.90 -24.12 5.01
N ALA A 76 2.11 -24.22 4.48
CA ALA A 76 2.81 -23.10 3.85
C ALA A 76 2.02 -22.52 2.65
N LEU A 77 1.48 -23.39 1.79
CA LEU A 77 0.65 -22.95 0.65
C LEU A 77 -0.62 -22.23 1.09
N LEU A 78 -1.28 -22.68 2.16
CA LEU A 78 -2.48 -22.03 2.69
C LEU A 78 -2.15 -20.70 3.34
N ASP A 79 -1.04 -20.58 4.03
CA ASP A 79 -0.58 -19.33 4.63
C ASP A 79 -0.14 -18.33 3.55
N ASP A 80 0.55 -18.79 2.52
CA ASP A 80 0.88 -17.98 1.34
C ASP A 80 -0.39 -17.49 0.62
N PHE A 81 -1.42 -18.35 0.50
CA PHE A 81 -2.71 -17.96 -0.07
C PHE A 81 -3.43 -16.92 0.77
N ARG A 82 -3.47 -17.07 2.10
CA ARG A 82 -4.08 -16.08 3.02
C ARG A 82 -3.36 -14.75 2.92
N VAL A 83 -2.04 -14.76 2.96
CA VAL A 83 -1.18 -13.57 2.84
C VAL A 83 -1.41 -12.88 1.49
N ALA A 84 -1.44 -13.64 0.39
CA ALA A 84 -1.64 -13.10 -0.95
C ALA A 84 -3.04 -12.51 -1.17
N ASN A 85 -4.05 -12.97 -0.41
CA ASN A 85 -5.43 -12.48 -0.50
C ASN A 85 -5.81 -11.49 0.63
N ASP A 86 -4.86 -11.10 1.48
CA ASP A 86 -5.08 -10.04 2.46
C ASP A 86 -5.17 -8.67 1.75
N PRO A 87 -6.34 -8.01 1.78
CA PRO A 87 -6.50 -6.72 1.12
C PRO A 87 -5.59 -5.64 1.70
N LEU A 88 -5.27 -5.73 2.99
CA LEU A 88 -4.41 -4.74 3.64
C LEU A 88 -2.95 -4.90 3.21
N ARG A 89 -2.47 -6.13 3.10
CA ARG A 89 -1.14 -6.41 2.54
C ARG A 89 -1.04 -5.98 1.08
N GLN A 90 -2.07 -6.27 0.29
CA GLN A 90 -2.12 -5.82 -1.11
C GLN A 90 -2.07 -4.31 -1.23
N PHE A 91 -2.77 -3.60 -0.35
CA PHE A 91 -2.71 -2.14 -0.25
C PHE A 91 -1.30 -1.67 0.12
N ALA A 92 -0.68 -2.27 1.14
CA ALA A 92 0.67 -1.91 1.56
C ALA A 92 1.70 -2.12 0.43
N ASP A 93 1.68 -3.28 -0.22
CA ASP A 93 2.59 -3.63 -1.31
C ASP A 93 2.43 -2.74 -2.56
N GLU A 94 1.24 -2.15 -2.75
CA GLU A 94 0.97 -1.26 -3.87
C GLU A 94 1.30 0.20 -3.54
N ILE A 95 0.99 0.66 -2.34
CA ILE A 95 1.01 2.08 -1.98
C ILE A 95 2.38 2.54 -1.45
N PHE A 96 2.98 1.80 -0.52
CA PHE A 96 4.24 2.26 0.09
C PHE A 96 5.38 2.42 -0.92
N PRO A 97 5.58 1.52 -1.91
CA PRO A 97 6.59 1.72 -2.94
C PRO A 97 6.24 2.83 -3.94
N ALA A 98 4.94 3.08 -4.18
CA ALA A 98 4.46 4.06 -5.14
C ALA A 98 4.39 5.48 -4.58
N ALA A 99 4.41 5.64 -3.25
CA ALA A 99 4.34 6.94 -2.61
C ALA A 99 5.56 7.80 -2.97
N SER A 100 5.31 9.02 -3.43
CA SER A 100 6.35 10.01 -3.68
C SER A 100 6.80 10.67 -2.39
N TRP A 101 5.87 11.05 -1.52
CA TRP A 101 6.19 11.66 -0.24
C TRP A 101 7.06 10.75 0.65
N HIS A 102 7.95 11.35 1.43
CA HIS A 102 8.76 10.68 2.45
C HIS A 102 8.08 10.64 3.83
N LEU A 103 6.96 11.33 3.98
CA LEU A 103 6.07 11.28 5.13
C LEU A 103 4.65 11.03 4.65
N LEU A 104 4.04 9.95 5.11
CA LEU A 104 2.63 9.64 4.87
C LEU A 104 1.83 9.87 6.16
N PRO A 105 1.09 10.99 6.27
CA PRO A 105 0.23 11.22 7.43
C PRO A 105 -0.75 10.07 7.64
N CYS A 106 -0.95 9.63 8.89
CA CYS A 106 -1.88 8.54 9.21
C CYS A 106 -3.27 8.77 8.61
N LYS A 107 -3.75 10.03 8.65
CA LYS A 107 -5.04 10.38 8.05
C LYS A 107 -5.04 10.21 6.53
N PHE A 108 -3.98 10.64 5.85
CA PHE A 108 -3.84 10.48 4.40
C PHE A 108 -3.85 9.00 4.00
N LEU A 109 -3.06 8.19 4.70
CA LEU A 109 -2.95 6.77 4.43
C LEU A 109 -4.28 6.03 4.60
N TYR A 110 -5.08 6.40 5.62
CA TYR A 110 -6.42 5.82 5.81
C TYR A 110 -7.42 6.31 4.75
N ASP A 111 -7.41 7.60 4.40
CA ASP A 111 -8.27 8.13 3.34
C ASP A 111 -7.94 7.45 2.00
N LEU A 112 -6.66 7.28 1.69
CA LEU A 112 -6.17 6.56 0.52
C LEU A 112 -6.60 5.08 0.53
N TYR A 113 -6.49 4.39 1.69
CA TYR A 113 -6.96 3.01 1.85
C TYR A 113 -8.45 2.88 1.53
N ARG A 114 -9.28 3.82 1.96
CA ARG A 114 -10.72 3.80 1.68
C ARG A 114 -11.01 3.86 0.17
N HIS A 115 -10.35 4.76 -0.55
CA HIS A 115 -10.51 4.90 -2.00
C HIS A 115 -9.95 3.69 -2.76
N TRP A 116 -8.77 3.21 -2.34
CA TRP A 116 -8.16 2.00 -2.88
C TRP A 116 -9.06 0.79 -2.68
N PHE A 117 -9.60 0.61 -1.48
CA PHE A 117 -10.46 -0.53 -1.13
C PHE A 117 -11.75 -0.53 -1.95
N GLN A 118 -12.43 0.61 -2.06
CA GLN A 118 -13.63 0.75 -2.89
C GLN A 118 -13.39 0.38 -4.36
N ARG A 119 -12.20 0.70 -4.87
CA ARG A 119 -11.82 0.42 -6.26
C ARG A 119 -11.44 -1.04 -6.49
N ASN A 120 -10.73 -1.65 -5.55
CA ASN A 120 -10.13 -2.98 -5.73
C ASN A 120 -10.94 -4.11 -5.08
N GLN A 121 -11.75 -3.80 -4.06
CA GLN A 121 -12.52 -4.77 -3.26
C GLN A 121 -13.95 -4.28 -2.99
N PRO A 122 -14.77 -3.99 -4.04
CA PRO A 122 -16.07 -3.34 -3.88
C PRO A 122 -17.08 -4.15 -3.05
N SER A 123 -16.92 -5.47 -3.01
CA SER A 123 -17.78 -6.39 -2.24
C SER A 123 -17.19 -6.79 -0.89
N GLY A 124 -15.97 -6.33 -0.57
CA GLY A 124 -15.27 -6.69 0.65
C GLY A 124 -15.73 -5.86 1.85
N ARG A 125 -15.40 -6.33 3.07
CA ARG A 125 -15.58 -5.58 4.29
C ARG A 125 -14.33 -4.76 4.61
N MET A 126 -14.42 -3.46 4.44
CA MET A 126 -13.35 -2.51 4.73
C MET A 126 -13.06 -2.46 6.25
N LEU A 127 -11.77 -2.35 6.61
CA LEU A 127 -11.36 -2.13 8.00
C LEU A 127 -11.77 -0.74 8.49
N GLY A 128 -12.24 -0.67 9.74
CA GLY A 128 -12.41 0.59 10.45
C GLY A 128 -11.05 1.23 10.76
N ARG A 129 -11.04 2.53 11.05
CA ARG A 129 -9.82 3.33 11.24
C ARG A 129 -8.86 2.73 12.27
N ASN A 130 -9.36 2.32 13.44
CA ASN A 130 -8.51 1.79 14.52
C ASN A 130 -7.88 0.46 14.11
N ALA A 131 -8.68 -0.48 13.59
CA ALA A 131 -8.20 -1.76 13.12
C ALA A 131 -7.20 -1.61 11.95
N PHE A 132 -7.42 -0.62 11.08
CA PHE A 132 -6.48 -0.29 10.02
C PHE A 132 -5.12 0.14 10.60
N TYR A 133 -5.09 1.06 11.57
CA TYR A 133 -3.83 1.54 12.13
C TYR A 133 -3.07 0.45 12.89
N GLU A 134 -3.78 -0.40 13.64
CA GLU A 134 -3.19 -1.53 14.34
C GLU A 134 -2.56 -2.57 13.39
N SER A 135 -3.19 -2.77 12.23
CA SER A 135 -2.76 -3.81 11.29
C SER A 135 -1.74 -3.33 10.25
N ILE A 136 -1.71 -2.03 9.92
CA ILE A 136 -0.83 -1.50 8.87
C ILE A 136 0.61 -1.27 9.37
N GLU A 137 0.83 -1.12 10.67
CA GLU A 137 2.12 -0.74 11.25
C GLU A 137 3.21 -1.76 10.88
N GLY A 138 2.99 -3.05 11.13
CA GLY A 138 3.95 -4.10 10.76
C GLY A 138 4.20 -4.19 9.26
N LEU A 139 3.17 -3.98 8.43
CA LEU A 139 3.31 -3.97 6.98
C LEU A 139 4.10 -2.75 6.47
N ALA A 140 3.96 -1.62 7.14
CA ALA A 140 4.73 -0.42 6.83
C ALA A 140 6.22 -0.63 7.15
N GLU A 141 6.54 -1.25 8.29
CA GLU A 141 7.91 -1.58 8.67
C GLU A 141 8.57 -2.53 7.67
N GLU A 142 7.86 -3.56 7.19
CA GLU A 142 8.34 -4.46 6.13
C GLU A 142 8.69 -3.70 4.85
N GLN A 143 8.03 -2.57 4.58
CA GLN A 143 8.27 -1.70 3.40
C GLN A 143 9.29 -0.56 3.68
N GLY A 144 9.95 -0.58 4.85
CA GLY A 144 10.93 0.43 5.22
C GLY A 144 10.34 1.77 5.67
N TRP A 145 9.16 1.74 6.30
CA TRP A 145 8.51 2.91 6.88
C TRP A 145 8.31 2.74 8.38
N GLN A 146 8.47 3.82 9.13
CA GLN A 146 8.33 3.83 10.58
C GLN A 146 7.29 4.86 11.04
N LEU A 147 6.40 4.46 11.95
CA LEU A 147 5.43 5.35 12.57
C LEU A 147 6.13 6.32 13.53
N GLN A 148 5.81 7.62 13.39
CA GLN A 148 6.28 8.68 14.28
C GLN A 148 5.13 9.61 14.65
N GLU A 149 5.11 10.05 15.93
CA GLU A 149 3.98 10.83 16.49
C GLU A 149 3.92 12.27 15.98
N ARG A 150 5.07 12.90 15.76
CA ARG A 150 5.13 14.30 15.32
C ARG A 150 6.32 14.52 14.40
N VAL A 151 6.03 14.64 13.10
CA VAL A 151 7.04 14.81 12.06
C VAL A 151 6.78 16.09 11.29
N ARG A 152 7.82 16.90 11.09
CA ARG A 152 7.74 18.09 10.25
C ARG A 152 7.62 17.71 8.79
N VAL A 153 6.87 18.50 8.04
CA VAL A 153 6.61 18.26 6.60
C VAL A 153 7.77 18.71 5.71
N ASP A 154 8.55 19.68 6.18
CA ASP A 154 9.64 20.31 5.41
C ASP A 154 10.60 19.25 4.85
N GLY A 155 10.88 19.29 3.57
CA GLY A 155 11.74 18.37 2.84
C GLY A 155 11.16 16.96 2.64
N ARG A 156 9.95 16.67 3.15
CA ARG A 156 9.33 15.34 3.06
C ARG A 156 8.06 15.30 2.23
N MET A 157 7.36 16.44 2.12
CA MET A 157 6.08 16.56 1.41
C MET A 157 6.06 17.80 0.50
N ASP A 158 7.21 18.33 0.11
CA ASP A 158 7.34 19.58 -0.67
C ASP A 158 7.18 19.36 -2.18
N PHE A 159 6.77 18.17 -2.59
CA PHE A 159 6.60 17.78 -3.97
C PHE A 159 5.24 17.09 -4.18
N PRO A 160 4.77 16.96 -5.44
CA PRO A 160 3.48 16.36 -5.75
C PRO A 160 3.38 14.90 -5.30
N GLU A 161 2.20 14.52 -4.78
CA GLU A 161 1.88 13.11 -4.48
C GLU A 161 0.86 12.58 -5.50
N PRO A 162 1.32 11.83 -6.52
CA PRO A 162 0.45 11.35 -7.61
C PRO A 162 -0.69 10.44 -7.14
N LEU A 163 -0.53 9.74 -6.01
CA LEU A 163 -1.55 8.87 -5.43
C LEU A 163 -2.85 9.63 -5.11
N ILE A 164 -2.76 10.94 -4.86
CA ILE A 164 -3.94 11.80 -4.62
C ILE A 164 -4.89 11.79 -5.82
N LEU A 165 -4.34 11.91 -7.03
CA LEU A 165 -5.14 11.89 -8.26
C LEU A 165 -5.44 10.46 -8.71
N GLU A 166 -4.49 9.55 -8.57
CA GLU A 166 -4.68 8.15 -8.98
C GLU A 166 -5.88 7.51 -8.29
N TYR A 167 -6.05 7.79 -7.00
CA TYR A 167 -7.15 7.25 -6.18
C TYR A 167 -8.26 8.27 -5.91
N GLU A 168 -8.21 9.45 -6.55
CA GLU A 168 -9.22 10.51 -6.42
C GLU A 168 -9.47 10.91 -4.96
N VAL A 169 -8.41 11.05 -4.16
CA VAL A 169 -8.49 11.42 -2.73
C VAL A 169 -8.75 12.91 -2.61
N LYS A 170 -10.00 13.32 -2.86
CA LYS A 170 -10.44 14.73 -2.96
C LYS A 170 -10.14 15.56 -1.71
N GLU A 171 -10.10 14.93 -0.55
CA GLU A 171 -9.79 15.57 0.73
C GLU A 171 -8.36 16.13 0.76
N TRP A 172 -7.46 15.53 -0.04
CA TRP A 172 -6.04 15.84 -0.14
C TRP A 172 -5.65 16.53 -1.46
N MET A 173 -6.60 16.89 -2.29
CA MET A 173 -6.34 17.74 -3.45
C MET A 173 -6.16 19.20 -3.02
N ASN A 174 -5.35 19.94 -3.78
CA ASN A 174 -5.19 21.37 -3.59
C ASN A 174 -6.50 22.11 -3.92
N LYS A 175 -7.18 22.63 -2.88
CA LYS A 175 -8.49 23.28 -2.99
C LYS A 175 -8.43 24.71 -3.48
N THR A 176 -7.26 25.33 -3.41
CA THR A 176 -7.08 26.73 -3.83
C THR A 176 -6.71 26.82 -5.31
N TYR A 177 -6.11 25.78 -5.86
CA TYR A 177 -5.73 25.72 -7.26
C TYR A 177 -6.94 25.42 -8.16
N ARG A 178 -7.09 26.20 -9.26
CA ARG A 178 -8.20 26.08 -10.23
C ARG A 178 -7.75 25.71 -11.64
N GLY A 179 -6.45 25.50 -11.85
CA GLY A 179 -5.89 25.14 -13.14
C GLY A 179 -5.96 23.63 -13.42
N SER A 180 -5.39 23.22 -14.56
CA SER A 180 -5.33 21.83 -15.02
C SER A 180 -3.97 21.15 -14.78
N ASP A 181 -3.04 21.84 -14.12
CA ASP A 181 -1.74 21.28 -13.77
C ASP A 181 -1.90 20.19 -12.70
N THR A 182 -1.62 18.95 -13.06
CA THR A 182 -1.80 17.78 -12.21
C THR A 182 -0.88 17.82 -10.99
N ASP A 183 0.34 18.32 -11.14
CA ASP A 183 1.30 18.38 -10.05
C ASP A 183 0.84 19.36 -8.97
N ARG A 184 0.33 20.52 -9.37
CA ARG A 184 -0.23 21.48 -8.43
C ARG A 184 -1.50 21.00 -7.74
N LEU A 185 -2.31 20.15 -8.41
CA LEU A 185 -3.48 19.53 -7.80
C LEU A 185 -3.08 18.53 -6.70
N CYS A 186 -1.92 17.87 -6.85
CA CYS A 186 -1.36 16.92 -5.90
C CYS A 186 -0.52 17.54 -4.78
N MET A 187 -0.52 18.86 -4.65
CA MET A 187 0.17 19.61 -3.59
C MET A 187 -0.84 20.32 -2.69
N PRO A 188 -1.43 19.64 -1.70
CA PRO A 188 -2.39 20.24 -0.77
C PRO A 188 -1.74 21.28 0.13
N GLU A 189 -2.57 22.12 0.77
CA GLU A 189 -2.13 22.92 1.90
C GLU A 189 -1.86 22.00 3.11
N LEU A 190 -0.62 21.99 3.59
CA LEU A 190 -0.15 21.11 4.64
C LEU A 190 -0.09 21.86 5.98
N LYS A 191 -0.18 21.10 7.08
CA LYS A 191 0.16 21.58 8.42
C LYS A 191 1.68 21.47 8.62
N ASP A 192 2.22 22.16 9.60
CA ASP A 192 3.66 22.14 9.91
C ASP A 192 4.16 20.73 10.30
N SER A 193 3.29 19.90 10.87
CA SER A 193 3.65 18.55 11.32
C SER A 193 2.46 17.60 11.34
N TYR A 194 2.74 16.30 11.19
CA TYR A 194 1.78 15.21 11.25
C TYR A 194 2.29 14.03 12.07
N ARG A 195 1.36 13.27 12.64
CA ARG A 195 1.60 11.86 12.97
C ARG A 195 1.51 11.06 11.67
N GLY A 196 2.52 10.25 11.37
CA GLY A 196 2.55 9.51 10.12
C GLY A 196 3.73 8.56 10.00
N TYR A 197 3.76 7.86 8.89
CA TYR A 197 4.82 6.93 8.53
C TYR A 197 5.91 7.68 7.76
N VAL A 198 7.14 7.55 8.21
CA VAL A 198 8.33 8.16 7.60
C VAL A 198 9.13 7.07 6.90
N ARG A 199 9.53 7.31 5.66
CA ARG A 199 10.40 6.40 4.91
C ARG A 199 11.77 6.37 5.56
N ILE A 200 12.22 5.18 5.98
CA ILE A 200 13.57 4.95 6.47
C ILE A 200 14.47 4.83 5.25
N SER A 201 15.05 5.96 4.83
CA SER A 201 16.08 5.96 3.79
C SER A 201 17.43 5.92 4.46
N THR A 202 18.25 4.93 4.17
CA THR A 202 19.64 4.87 4.61
C THR A 202 20.50 6.04 4.09
N ALA A 203 19.98 6.81 3.13
CA ALA A 203 20.65 7.96 2.57
C ALA A 203 20.38 9.28 3.33
N PHE A 204 19.40 9.33 4.25
CA PHE A 204 19.06 10.55 4.99
C PHE A 204 19.82 10.70 6.31
N PHE A 205 20.59 9.70 6.73
CA PHE A 205 21.38 9.75 7.97
C PHE A 205 22.75 10.41 7.82
N ASP A 206 23.14 10.84 6.61
CA ASP A 206 24.44 11.51 6.37
C ASP A 206 24.38 13.04 6.44
N GLY A 207 23.25 13.61 6.83
CA GLY A 207 23.07 15.04 7.11
C GLY A 207 22.89 15.27 8.60
N GLY A 208 23.98 15.35 9.34
CA GLY A 208 24.04 15.52 10.79
C GLY A 208 23.08 16.61 11.31
N TYR A 209 22.11 16.20 12.08
CA TYR A 209 21.59 17.02 13.16
C TYR A 209 22.19 16.45 14.45
N ASP A 210 23.31 17.03 14.86
CA ASP A 210 23.81 16.95 16.22
C ASP A 210 22.67 17.36 17.14
N ILE A 211 22.13 16.39 17.85
CA ILE A 211 21.34 16.66 19.05
C ILE A 211 22.39 17.12 20.05
N ASP A 212 22.47 18.44 20.20
CA ASP A 212 23.27 19.09 21.25
C ASP A 212 22.68 18.70 22.61
N ASP A 213 23.21 17.60 23.16
CA ASP A 213 22.90 17.06 24.49
C ASP A 213 23.75 17.80 25.55
N SER A 214 23.85 19.12 25.45
CA SER A 214 24.53 19.94 26.44
C SER A 214 23.58 20.95 27.03
N THR A 215 22.76 20.55 28.02
CA THR A 215 22.37 21.40 29.17
C THR A 215 21.63 20.56 30.22
N ILE A 216 22.36 19.69 30.90
CA ILE A 216 22.04 19.36 32.29
C ILE A 216 23.23 19.88 33.09
N GLU A 217 23.23 21.16 33.45
CA GLU A 217 23.98 21.62 34.60
C GLU A 217 23.06 21.67 35.80
N GLU A 218 23.51 20.94 36.82
CA GLU A 218 23.02 20.92 38.17
C GLU A 218 23.03 22.32 38.82
N GLU A 219 21.93 22.71 39.48
CA GLU A 219 21.90 23.43 40.74
C GLU A 219 20.63 23.11 41.51
#